data_16751e4325aaf5de98fb20a1e1b1605d
#
_entry.id   16751e4325aaf5de98fb20a1e1b1605d
#
_cell.length_a   1.000
_cell.length_b   1.000
_cell.length_c   1.000
_cell.angle_alpha   90.00
_cell.angle_beta   90.00
_cell.angle_gamma   90.00
#
_symmetry.space_group_name_H-M   'P 1'
#
loop_
_entity.id
_entity.type
_entity.pdbx_description
1 polymer ?
#
loop_
_entity_poly.entity_id
_entity_poly.type
_entity_poly.pdbx_seq_one_letter_code
_entity_poly.pdbx_strand_id
1 'polypeptide(L)' 'MSDDPQQIANYLVQEQGLKQAMQSALEGAAEAQRAGDNYSLSVWREVKTILREKTVPRD' A
#
# COMPACT_ATOMS: atom_id res chain seq x y z
N MET A 1 0.31 -1.46 16.02
CA MET A 1 0.68 -1.47 14.60
C MET A 1 0.79 -0.05 14.08
N SER A 2 1.77 0.21 13.26
CA SER A 2 2.01 1.55 12.76
C SER A 2 1.08 1.89 11.60
N ASP A 3 0.61 3.13 11.56
CA ASP A 3 -0.17 3.64 10.44
C ASP A 3 0.72 4.33 9.41
N ASP A 4 2.02 4.28 9.59
CA ASP A 4 2.97 4.92 8.71
C ASP A 4 2.99 4.18 7.36
N PRO A 5 2.55 4.82 6.27
CA PRO A 5 2.50 4.15 4.98
C PRO A 5 3.85 3.61 4.53
N GLN A 6 4.94 4.30 4.89
CA GLN A 6 6.26 3.83 4.51
C GLN A 6 6.59 2.50 5.17
N GLN A 7 6.26 2.38 6.45
CA GLN A 7 6.50 1.14 7.17
C GLN A 7 5.62 0.01 6.66
N ILE A 8 4.37 0.32 6.36
CA ILE A 8 3.46 -0.68 5.81
C ILE A 8 3.97 -1.17 4.47
N ALA A 9 4.39 -0.26 3.60
CA ALA A 9 4.91 -0.63 2.29
C ALA A 9 6.15 -1.52 2.44
N ASN A 10 7.07 -1.12 3.32
CA ASN A 10 8.29 -1.89 3.54
C ASN A 10 7.98 -3.29 4.05
N TYR A 11 7.05 -3.39 4.97
CA TYR A 11 6.65 -4.67 5.52
C TYR A 11 6.07 -5.58 4.45
N LEU A 12 5.18 -5.04 3.65
CA LEU A 12 4.54 -5.84 2.60
C LEU A 12 5.55 -6.34 1.58
N VAL A 13 6.49 -5.48 1.19
CA VAL A 13 7.51 -5.88 0.22
C VAL A 13 8.39 -6.96 0.82
N GLN A 14 8.76 -6.81 2.09
CA GLN A 14 9.61 -7.78 2.75
C GLN A 14 8.93 -9.15 2.87
N GLU A 15 7.64 -9.15 3.18
CA GLU A 15 6.91 -10.39 3.41
C GLU A 15 6.41 -11.05 2.15
N GLN A 16 6.02 -10.28 1.15
CA GLN A 16 5.32 -10.80 -0.01
C GLN A 16 6.00 -10.55 -1.35
N GLY A 17 6.97 -9.65 -1.37
CA GLY A 17 7.53 -9.21 -2.63
C GLY A 17 6.72 -8.05 -3.20
N LEU A 18 7.34 -7.33 -4.12
CA LEU A 18 6.76 -6.07 -4.62
C LEU A 18 5.42 -6.28 -5.32
N LYS A 19 5.34 -7.27 -6.18
CA LYS A 19 4.12 -7.51 -6.94
C LYS A 19 2.95 -7.84 -6.03
N GLN A 20 3.17 -8.74 -5.09
CA GLN A 20 2.11 -9.14 -4.17
C GLN A 20 1.77 -8.01 -3.20
N ALA A 21 2.78 -7.21 -2.84
CA ALA A 21 2.55 -6.06 -1.98
C ALA A 21 1.59 -5.08 -2.63
N MET A 22 1.77 -4.83 -3.92
CA MET A 22 0.87 -3.94 -4.66
C MET A 22 -0.56 -4.48 -4.66
N GLN A 23 -0.69 -5.79 -4.86
CA GLN A 23 -2.00 -6.42 -4.84
C GLN A 23 -2.67 -6.25 -3.49
N SER A 24 -1.91 -6.46 -2.41
CA SER A 24 -2.42 -6.28 -1.06
C SER A 24 -2.87 -4.86 -0.81
N ALA A 25 -2.11 -3.89 -1.31
CA ALA A 25 -2.46 -2.48 -1.13
C ALA A 25 -3.75 -2.13 -1.87
N LEU A 26 -3.92 -2.68 -3.08
CA LEU A 26 -5.15 -2.47 -3.83
C LEU A 26 -6.36 -3.04 -3.08
N GLU A 27 -6.19 -4.22 -2.53
CA GLU A 27 -7.27 -4.86 -1.78
C GLU A 27 -7.59 -4.09 -0.51
N GLY A 28 -6.56 -3.60 0.18
CA GLY A 28 -6.76 -2.82 1.39
C GLY A 28 -7.51 -1.53 1.11
N ALA A 29 -7.16 -0.86 0.00
CA ALA A 29 -7.83 0.37 -0.39
C ALA A 29 -9.29 0.12 -0.76
N ALA A 30 -9.54 -0.97 -1.48
CA ALA A 30 -10.92 -1.30 -1.87
C ALA A 30 -11.77 -1.62 -0.66
N GLU A 31 -11.19 -2.34 0.29
CA GLU A 31 -11.90 -2.68 1.52
C GLU A 31 -12.23 -1.42 2.33
N ALA A 32 -11.26 -0.52 2.46
CA ALA A 32 -11.46 0.73 3.18
C ALA A 32 -12.55 1.58 2.52
N GLN A 33 -12.55 1.62 1.20
CA GLN A 33 -13.55 2.37 0.46
C GLN A 33 -14.94 1.78 0.68
N ARG A 34 -15.03 0.46 0.66
CA ARG A 34 -16.30 -0.23 0.85
C ARG A 34 -16.85 0.03 2.25
N ALA A 35 -15.96 0.09 3.24
CA ALA A 35 -16.35 0.33 4.62
C ALA A 35 -16.60 1.81 4.91
N GLY A 36 -16.28 2.70 3.99
CA GLY A 36 -16.41 4.13 4.22
C GLY A 36 -15.35 4.66 5.18
N ASP A 37 -14.24 3.96 5.29
CA ASP A 37 -13.16 4.33 6.21
C ASP A 37 -12.16 5.21 5.49
N ASN A 38 -12.41 6.52 5.54
CA ASN A 38 -11.59 7.46 4.80
C ASN A 38 -10.16 7.54 5.30
N TYR A 39 -9.97 7.32 6.60
CA TYR A 39 -8.64 7.36 7.16
C TYR A 39 -7.79 6.21 6.59
N SER A 40 -8.30 5.00 6.67
CA SER A 40 -7.59 3.84 6.13
C SER A 40 -7.38 3.96 4.62
N LEU A 41 -8.38 4.49 3.92
CA LEU A 41 -8.25 4.68 2.48
C LEU A 41 -7.09 5.61 2.15
N SER A 42 -6.94 6.69 2.92
CA SER A 42 -5.82 7.61 2.76
C SER A 42 -4.48 6.90 2.94
N VAL A 43 -4.38 6.09 3.99
CA VAL A 43 -3.15 5.37 4.27
C VAL A 43 -2.83 4.40 3.14
N TRP A 44 -3.82 3.65 2.66
CA TRP A 44 -3.60 2.71 1.57
C TRP A 44 -3.21 3.39 0.27
N ARG A 45 -3.75 4.58 0.01
CA ARG A 45 -3.36 5.33 -1.18
C ARG A 45 -1.89 5.71 -1.12
N GLU A 46 -1.43 6.11 0.06
CA GLU A 46 -0.02 6.43 0.23
C GLU A 46 0.85 5.21 0.05
N VAL A 47 0.41 4.07 0.58
CA VAL A 47 1.13 2.82 0.40
C VAL A 47 1.25 2.49 -1.08
N LYS A 48 0.17 2.64 -1.83
CA LYS A 48 0.19 2.37 -3.27
C LYS A 48 1.18 3.27 -3.99
N THR A 49 1.21 4.54 -3.62
CA THR A 49 2.12 5.49 -4.23
C THR A 49 3.57 5.09 -3.98
N ILE A 50 3.87 4.72 -2.75
CA ILE A 50 5.22 4.29 -2.39
C ILE A 50 5.62 3.05 -3.19
N LEU A 51 4.72 2.08 -3.26
CA LEU A 51 5.01 0.85 -3.99
C LEU A 51 5.16 1.10 -5.49
N ARG A 52 4.35 1.99 -6.04
CA ARG A 52 4.44 2.33 -7.44
C ARG A 52 5.79 2.94 -7.77
N GLU A 53 6.30 3.79 -6.89
CA GLU A 53 7.59 4.41 -7.11
C GLU A 53 8.71 3.41 -7.11
N LYS A 54 8.53 2.30 -6.39
CA LYS A 54 9.52 1.23 -6.41
C LYS A 54 9.49 0.42 -7.69
N THR A 55 8.34 0.39 -8.37
CA THR A 55 8.20 -0.41 -9.58
C THR A 55 8.49 0.34 -10.85
N VAL A 56 8.39 1.68 -10.83
CA VAL A 56 8.62 2.48 -12.03
C VAL A 56 10.09 2.51 -12.38
N PRO A 57 10.45 2.13 -13.60
CA PRO A 57 11.86 2.20 -13.98
C PRO A 57 12.34 3.63 -13.96
N ARG A 58 13.56 3.78 -13.53
CA ARG A 58 14.16 5.08 -13.55
C ARG A 58 15.12 5.15 -14.67
N ASP A 59 14.97 6.00 -15.53
CA ASP A 59 16.01 6.07 -16.52
C ASP A 59 16.38 7.40 -16.95
#